data_b2c242c309eeed5484b0de5260a53e3a
#
_entry.id   b2c242c309eeed5484b0de5260a53e3a
#
_cell.length_a   1.000
_cell.length_b   1.000
_cell.length_c   1.000
_cell.angle_alpha   90.00
_cell.angle_beta   90.00
_cell.angle_gamma   90.00
#
_symmetry.space_group_name_H-M   'P 1'
#
loop_
_entity.id
_entity.type
_entity.pdbx_description
1 polymer ?
#
loop_
_entity_poly.entity_id
_entity_poly.type
_entity_poly.pdbx_seq_one_letter_code
_entity_poly.pdbx_strand_id
1 'polypeptide(L)'
;VQLGDIKAWKVTAPNSDPEKILLYFHGGAYIVGNPQSYFPMMSHLAEATGFTIYVPDYRLAPEHVYPSQLIDGCNSYKSLIEDHGYSPNQIAFGGDSAGGNLALATLLKLKEDGQALPSAVICMSPWADPAATGDTYNLETCERDPVLGPTFKKVFLKYGLESYLTYYVDDADMDENNPLICPIKGDFTDCPPIMIHVGKDELLLSQSVYATPLLERCKIRLAVT
;
A
#
# COMPACT_ATOMS: atom_id res chain seq x y z
N VAL A 1 -0.67 -13.96 15.33
CA VAL A 1 -0.33 -15.07 14.43
C VAL A 1 1.01 -14.81 13.76
N GLN A 2 1.55 -15.83 13.08
CA GLN A 2 2.74 -15.69 12.26
C GLN A 2 2.35 -15.82 10.77
N LEU A 3 3.01 -15.04 9.93
CA LEU A 3 3.00 -15.17 8.47
C LEU A 3 4.46 -15.42 8.04
N GLY A 4 4.86 -16.69 8.00
CA GLY A 4 6.27 -17.06 7.95
C GLY A 4 7.01 -16.52 9.20
N ASP A 5 8.08 -15.75 9.00
CA ASP A 5 8.84 -15.12 10.09
C ASP A 5 8.24 -13.79 10.57
N ILE A 6 7.15 -13.32 9.97
CA ILE A 6 6.57 -12.01 10.24
C ILE A 6 5.41 -12.16 11.23
N LYS A 7 5.46 -11.39 12.33
CA LYS A 7 4.30 -11.27 13.21
C LYS A 7 3.16 -10.60 12.49
N ALA A 8 1.93 -11.04 12.72
CA ALA A 8 0.75 -10.42 12.15
C ALA A 8 -0.41 -10.45 13.15
N TRP A 9 -1.30 -9.49 13.00
CA TRP A 9 -2.58 -9.49 13.69
C TRP A 9 -3.64 -10.10 12.78
N LYS A 10 -4.37 -11.10 13.29
CA LYS A 10 -5.57 -11.63 12.65
C LYS A 10 -6.76 -10.97 13.32
N VAL A 11 -7.52 -10.18 12.56
CA VAL A 11 -8.71 -9.48 13.03
C VAL A 11 -9.95 -10.11 12.39
N THR A 12 -10.92 -10.44 13.22
CA THR A 12 -12.20 -11.03 12.81
C THR A 12 -13.35 -10.34 13.55
N ALA A 13 -14.51 -10.29 12.92
CA ALA A 13 -15.78 -9.91 13.52
C ALA A 13 -16.71 -11.15 13.60
N PRO A 14 -17.84 -11.10 14.34
CA PRO A 14 -18.75 -12.24 14.42
C PRO A 14 -19.31 -12.75 13.10
N ASN A 15 -19.34 -11.88 12.08
CA ASN A 15 -19.80 -12.17 10.71
C ASN A 15 -18.66 -12.44 9.73
N SER A 16 -17.41 -12.54 10.20
CA SER A 16 -16.27 -12.77 9.30
C SER A 16 -16.33 -14.15 8.67
N ASP A 17 -16.20 -14.17 7.34
CA ASP A 17 -16.08 -15.35 6.53
C ASP A 17 -14.62 -15.82 6.56
N PRO A 18 -14.33 -17.04 7.00
CA PRO A 18 -12.96 -17.56 7.06
C PRO A 18 -12.33 -17.77 5.67
N GLU A 19 -13.13 -17.76 4.60
CA GLU A 19 -12.66 -17.93 3.23
C GLU A 19 -12.47 -16.60 2.49
N LYS A 20 -12.78 -15.47 3.11
CA LYS A 20 -12.56 -14.13 2.58
C LYS A 20 -11.45 -13.45 3.34
N ILE A 21 -10.29 -13.34 2.75
CA ILE A 21 -9.07 -12.86 3.39
C ILE A 21 -8.69 -11.49 2.82
N LEU A 22 -8.41 -10.56 3.71
CA LEU A 22 -7.77 -9.31 3.37
C LEU A 22 -6.38 -9.28 4.01
N LEU A 23 -5.33 -9.29 3.19
CA LEU A 23 -3.97 -8.99 3.63
C LEU A 23 -3.81 -7.49 3.55
N TYR A 24 -3.78 -6.83 4.72
CA TYR A 24 -3.78 -5.38 4.82
C TYR A 24 -2.42 -4.83 5.26
N PHE A 25 -1.83 -3.96 4.47
CA PHE A 25 -0.59 -3.26 4.76
C PHE A 25 -0.91 -1.87 5.31
N HIS A 26 -0.45 -1.58 6.53
CA HIS A 26 -0.71 -0.29 7.16
C HIS A 26 0.10 0.85 6.53
N GLY A 27 -0.39 2.08 6.63
CA GLY A 27 0.34 3.29 6.25
C GLY A 27 1.39 3.69 7.28
N GLY A 28 2.01 4.85 7.05
CA GLY A 28 3.01 5.43 7.95
C GLY A 28 4.36 5.72 7.28
N ALA A 29 4.35 6.00 5.97
CA ALA A 29 5.53 6.38 5.17
C ALA A 29 6.69 5.38 5.27
N TYR A 30 6.41 4.11 5.62
CA TYR A 30 7.39 3.06 5.91
C TYR A 30 8.29 3.32 7.14
N ILE A 31 8.01 4.36 7.92
CA ILE A 31 8.82 4.81 9.07
C ILE A 31 8.09 4.58 10.40
N VAL A 32 6.76 4.69 10.37
CA VAL A 32 5.91 4.57 11.57
C VAL A 32 4.72 3.67 11.30
N GLY A 33 3.98 3.37 12.37
CA GLY A 33 2.81 2.50 12.29
C GLY A 33 3.12 1.09 12.80
N ASN A 34 2.08 0.39 13.12
CA ASN A 34 2.12 -1.03 13.50
C ASN A 34 0.68 -1.59 13.48
N PRO A 35 0.49 -2.92 13.46
CA PRO A 35 -0.84 -3.53 13.44
C PRO A 35 -1.73 -3.12 14.61
N GLN A 36 -1.16 -2.84 15.79
CA GLN A 36 -1.93 -2.44 16.98
C GLN A 36 -2.61 -1.09 16.80
N SER A 37 -1.93 -0.11 16.18
CA SER A 37 -2.49 1.22 15.93
C SER A 37 -3.64 1.19 14.92
N TYR A 38 -3.66 0.18 14.05
CA TYR A 38 -4.69 -0.04 13.03
C TYR A 38 -5.87 -0.89 13.52
N PHE A 39 -5.78 -1.46 14.71
CA PHE A 39 -6.82 -2.37 15.23
C PHE A 39 -8.24 -1.79 15.21
N PRO A 40 -8.49 -0.52 15.62
CA PRO A 40 -9.85 0.03 15.57
C PRO A 40 -10.41 0.08 14.14
N MET A 41 -9.61 0.55 13.18
CA MET A 41 -10.00 0.61 11.77
C MET A 41 -10.27 -0.78 11.21
N MET A 42 -9.36 -1.74 11.48
CA MET A 42 -9.49 -3.11 10.99
C MET A 42 -10.69 -3.84 11.60
N SER A 43 -11.03 -3.55 12.86
CA SER A 43 -12.22 -4.14 13.49
C SER A 43 -13.51 -3.68 12.82
N HIS A 44 -13.63 -2.38 12.52
CA HIS A 44 -14.77 -1.85 11.78
C HIS A 44 -14.81 -2.37 10.33
N LEU A 45 -13.65 -2.48 9.69
CA LEU A 45 -13.58 -3.00 8.34
C LEU A 45 -13.98 -4.48 8.29
N ALA A 46 -13.54 -5.31 9.25
CA ALA A 46 -13.93 -6.70 9.35
C ALA A 46 -15.45 -6.83 9.57
N GLU A 47 -16.03 -6.02 10.46
CA GLU A 47 -17.47 -6.02 10.71
C GLU A 47 -18.28 -5.59 9.48
N ALA A 48 -17.83 -4.51 8.79
CA ALA A 48 -18.53 -3.97 7.63
C ALA A 48 -18.46 -4.88 6.41
N THR A 49 -17.36 -5.61 6.23
CA THR A 49 -17.09 -6.38 5.00
C THR A 49 -17.24 -7.88 5.16
N GLY A 50 -17.19 -8.37 6.39
CA GLY A 50 -17.14 -9.79 6.68
C GLY A 50 -15.82 -10.48 6.33
N PHE A 51 -14.75 -9.73 6.02
CA PHE A 51 -13.44 -10.31 5.78
C PHE A 51 -12.75 -10.73 7.08
N THR A 52 -11.95 -11.78 6.99
CA THR A 52 -10.88 -12.07 7.94
C THR A 52 -9.66 -11.26 7.52
N ILE A 53 -9.16 -10.35 8.37
CA ILE A 53 -8.09 -9.41 8.01
C ILE A 53 -6.79 -9.83 8.67
N TYR A 54 -5.72 -9.91 7.89
CA TYR A 54 -4.35 -10.11 8.38
C TYR A 54 -3.56 -8.82 8.18
N VAL A 55 -2.95 -8.33 9.26
CA VAL A 55 -2.13 -7.11 9.25
C VAL A 55 -0.72 -7.50 9.67
N PRO A 56 0.22 -7.65 8.74
CA PRO A 56 1.61 -7.97 9.05
C PRO A 56 2.31 -6.78 9.72
N ASP A 57 3.14 -7.09 10.70
CA ASP A 57 4.06 -6.15 11.35
C ASP A 57 5.36 -6.12 10.53
N TYR A 58 5.26 -5.59 9.32
CA TYR A 58 6.37 -5.55 8.38
C TYR A 58 7.47 -4.58 8.85
N ARG A 59 8.70 -4.85 8.47
CA ARG A 59 9.88 -4.08 8.87
C ARG A 59 9.80 -2.63 8.37
N LEU A 60 10.27 -1.70 9.19
CA LEU A 60 10.22 -0.26 8.91
C LEU A 60 11.62 0.34 8.76
N ALA A 61 11.71 1.41 8.00
CA ALA A 61 12.87 2.28 7.92
C ALA A 61 12.94 3.16 9.20
N PRO A 62 14.14 3.65 9.61
CA PRO A 62 15.42 3.49 8.89
C PRO A 62 16.15 2.17 9.20
N GLU A 63 15.69 1.37 10.18
CA GLU A 63 16.36 0.14 10.58
C GLU A 63 16.39 -0.90 9.45
N HIS A 64 15.34 -0.88 8.62
CA HIS A 64 15.17 -1.75 7.47
C HIS A 64 14.63 -0.94 6.29
N VAL A 65 15.50 -0.61 5.35
CA VAL A 65 15.14 0.10 4.12
C VAL A 65 14.64 -0.86 3.03
N TYR A 66 14.17 -0.31 1.91
CA TYR A 66 13.85 -1.07 0.71
C TYR A 66 15.03 -2.03 0.35
N PRO A 67 14.77 -3.28 -0.03
CA PRO A 67 13.46 -3.89 -0.33
C PRO A 67 12.83 -4.66 0.86
N SER A 68 13.19 -4.40 2.11
CA SER A 68 12.75 -5.18 3.27
C SER A 68 11.23 -5.28 3.37
N GLN A 69 10.52 -4.19 3.16
CA GLN A 69 9.05 -4.12 3.23
C GLN A 69 8.41 -4.97 2.12
N LEU A 70 8.95 -4.88 0.91
CA LEU A 70 8.48 -5.66 -0.23
C LEU A 70 8.67 -7.17 -0.01
N ILE A 71 9.83 -7.56 0.53
CA ILE A 71 10.12 -8.95 0.90
C ILE A 71 9.10 -9.44 1.93
N ASP A 72 8.81 -8.63 2.94
CA ASP A 72 7.84 -8.98 3.99
C ASP A 72 6.42 -9.08 3.42
N GLY A 73 6.03 -8.20 2.50
CA GLY A 73 4.76 -8.27 1.80
C GLY A 73 4.59 -9.57 1.00
N CYS A 74 5.59 -9.92 0.20
CA CYS A 74 5.61 -11.16 -0.57
C CYS A 74 5.59 -12.41 0.33
N ASN A 75 6.40 -12.43 1.38
CA ASN A 75 6.46 -13.54 2.34
C ASN A 75 5.15 -13.70 3.12
N SER A 76 4.50 -12.59 3.50
CA SER A 76 3.19 -12.65 4.15
C SER A 76 2.13 -13.28 3.25
N TYR A 77 2.09 -12.90 1.98
CA TYR A 77 1.17 -13.50 1.01
C TYR A 77 1.46 -14.99 0.79
N LYS A 78 2.73 -15.33 0.60
CA LYS A 78 3.17 -16.71 0.42
C LYS A 78 2.79 -17.59 1.61
N SER A 79 2.99 -17.10 2.85
CA SER A 79 2.62 -17.82 4.05
C SER A 79 1.11 -18.03 4.18
N LEU A 80 0.27 -17.06 3.76
CA LEU A 80 -1.18 -17.27 3.72
C LEU A 80 -1.56 -18.47 2.83
N ILE A 81 -0.84 -18.68 1.75
CA ILE A 81 -1.08 -19.80 0.83
C ILE A 81 -0.49 -21.11 1.36
N GLU A 82 0.81 -21.10 1.70
CA GLU A 82 1.56 -22.33 2.00
C GLU A 82 1.33 -22.84 3.42
N ASP A 83 1.28 -21.93 4.42
CA ASP A 83 1.20 -22.30 5.84
C ASP A 83 -0.23 -22.27 6.37
N HIS A 84 -1.07 -21.35 5.84
CA HIS A 84 -2.46 -21.19 6.27
C HIS A 84 -3.48 -21.85 5.34
N GLY A 85 -3.06 -22.32 4.16
CA GLY A 85 -3.86 -23.12 3.23
C GLY A 85 -4.89 -22.33 2.41
N TYR A 86 -4.78 -20.99 2.34
CA TYR A 86 -5.68 -20.19 1.51
C TYR A 86 -5.29 -20.28 0.03
N SER A 87 -6.28 -20.27 -0.84
CA SER A 87 -6.03 -20.13 -2.27
C SER A 87 -5.92 -18.65 -2.66
N PRO A 88 -5.16 -18.30 -3.71
CA PRO A 88 -4.98 -16.93 -4.18
C PRO A 88 -6.29 -16.16 -4.41
N ASN A 89 -7.32 -16.83 -4.89
CA ASN A 89 -8.63 -16.24 -5.16
C ASN A 89 -9.45 -15.91 -3.89
N GLN A 90 -9.04 -16.40 -2.72
CA GLN A 90 -9.63 -16.05 -1.42
C GLN A 90 -8.97 -14.81 -0.82
N ILE A 91 -7.80 -14.38 -1.32
CA ILE A 91 -6.99 -13.33 -0.75
C ILE A 91 -7.12 -12.05 -1.59
N ALA A 92 -7.54 -10.97 -0.97
CA ALA A 92 -7.40 -9.63 -1.50
C ALA A 92 -6.27 -8.89 -0.78
N PHE A 93 -5.63 -7.93 -1.44
CA PHE A 93 -4.72 -6.99 -0.80
C PHE A 93 -5.44 -5.70 -0.44
N GLY A 94 -5.04 -5.07 0.66
CA GLY A 94 -5.47 -3.74 1.03
C GLY A 94 -4.33 -2.94 1.62
N GLY A 95 -4.43 -1.61 1.56
CA GLY A 95 -3.47 -0.74 2.22
C GLY A 95 -3.78 0.73 2.00
N ASP A 96 -3.29 1.55 2.92
CA ASP A 96 -3.39 3.00 2.86
C ASP A 96 -2.02 3.65 2.75
N SER A 97 -1.90 4.78 2.06
CA SER A 97 -0.65 5.55 1.98
C SER A 97 0.54 4.67 1.52
N ALA A 98 1.61 4.55 2.34
CA ALA A 98 2.73 3.64 2.11
C ALA A 98 2.30 2.16 2.04
N GLY A 99 1.27 1.76 2.82
CA GLY A 99 0.71 0.41 2.72
C GLY A 99 -0.01 0.17 1.39
N GLY A 100 -0.61 1.19 0.81
CA GLY A 100 -1.15 1.17 -0.56
C GLY A 100 -0.04 1.01 -1.60
N ASN A 101 1.10 1.68 -1.42
CA ASN A 101 2.31 1.45 -2.21
C ASN A 101 2.75 0.00 -2.10
N LEU A 102 2.88 -0.52 -0.87
CA LEU A 102 3.32 -1.89 -0.62
C LEU A 102 2.38 -2.93 -1.26
N ALA A 103 1.07 -2.71 -1.21
CA ALA A 103 0.10 -3.59 -1.86
C ALA A 103 0.30 -3.65 -3.38
N LEU A 104 0.52 -2.49 -4.02
CA LEU A 104 0.77 -2.40 -5.47
C LEU A 104 2.13 -2.96 -5.84
N ALA A 105 3.19 -2.64 -5.09
CA ALA A 105 4.53 -3.15 -5.31
C ALA A 105 4.61 -4.68 -5.14
N THR A 106 3.93 -5.22 -4.11
CA THR A 106 3.82 -6.67 -3.90
C THR A 106 3.10 -7.34 -5.06
N LEU A 107 1.99 -6.76 -5.55
CA LEU A 107 1.30 -7.27 -6.73
C LEU A 107 2.20 -7.31 -7.96
N LEU A 108 2.94 -6.22 -8.24
CA LEU A 108 3.87 -6.14 -9.37
C LEU A 108 5.01 -7.16 -9.24
N LYS A 109 5.56 -7.33 -8.04
CA LYS A 109 6.60 -8.33 -7.78
C LYS A 109 6.12 -9.75 -8.00
N LEU A 110 4.93 -10.08 -7.50
CA LEU A 110 4.33 -11.40 -7.74
C LEU A 110 4.11 -11.66 -9.24
N LYS A 111 3.64 -10.63 -9.98
CA LYS A 111 3.49 -10.71 -11.44
C LYS A 111 4.83 -10.95 -12.14
N GLU A 112 5.86 -10.17 -11.78
CA GLU A 112 7.22 -10.30 -12.32
C GLU A 112 7.77 -11.72 -12.11
N ASP A 113 7.54 -12.29 -10.92
CA ASP A 113 8.00 -13.62 -10.53
C ASP A 113 7.10 -14.76 -11.08
N GLY A 114 6.07 -14.44 -11.86
CA GLY A 114 5.12 -15.43 -12.39
C GLY A 114 4.33 -16.18 -11.32
N GLN A 115 4.15 -15.56 -10.16
CA GLN A 115 3.39 -16.14 -9.04
C GLN A 115 1.88 -15.95 -9.23
N ALA A 116 1.09 -16.79 -8.57
CA ALA A 116 -0.35 -16.59 -8.53
C ALA A 116 -0.70 -15.25 -7.85
N LEU A 117 -1.57 -14.46 -8.49
CA LEU A 117 -1.96 -13.15 -8.02
C LEU A 117 -3.16 -13.20 -7.06
N PRO A 118 -3.35 -12.23 -6.17
CA PRO A 118 -4.52 -12.12 -5.31
C PRO A 118 -5.80 -11.88 -6.15
N SER A 119 -6.97 -12.00 -5.52
CA SER A 119 -8.27 -11.82 -6.19
C SER A 119 -8.59 -10.35 -6.53
N ALA A 120 -8.08 -9.41 -5.74
CA ALA A 120 -8.28 -7.96 -5.90
C ALA A 120 -7.26 -7.17 -5.09
N VAL A 121 -7.13 -5.87 -5.40
CA VAL A 121 -6.36 -4.92 -4.58
C VAL A 121 -7.23 -3.70 -4.27
N ILE A 122 -7.18 -3.22 -3.02
CA ILE A 122 -7.90 -2.02 -2.56
C ILE A 122 -6.90 -1.07 -1.92
N CYS A 123 -6.72 0.10 -2.51
CA CYS A 123 -5.81 1.13 -2.01
C CYS A 123 -6.59 2.35 -1.54
N MET A 124 -6.27 2.84 -0.35
CA MET A 124 -6.80 4.09 0.20
C MET A 124 -5.68 5.13 0.19
N SER A 125 -5.85 6.17 -0.61
CA SER A 125 -4.84 7.24 -0.76
C SER A 125 -3.41 6.67 -0.90
N PRO A 126 -3.15 5.77 -1.89
CA PRO A 126 -1.86 5.10 -1.99
C PRO A 126 -0.73 6.11 -2.26
N TRP A 127 0.40 5.93 -1.61
CA TRP A 127 1.62 6.68 -1.94
C TRP A 127 2.34 6.03 -3.12
N ALA A 128 1.71 6.06 -4.30
CA ALA A 128 2.15 5.34 -5.49
C ALA A 128 3.29 6.03 -6.26
N ASP A 129 3.56 7.30 -5.95
CA ASP A 129 4.63 8.12 -6.51
C ASP A 129 5.49 8.74 -5.39
N PRO A 130 6.41 7.99 -4.78
CA PRO A 130 7.33 8.52 -3.78
C PRO A 130 8.24 9.65 -4.30
N ALA A 131 8.47 9.74 -5.61
CA ALA A 131 9.21 10.84 -6.23
C ALA A 131 8.42 12.16 -6.26
N ALA A 132 7.14 12.14 -5.86
CA ALA A 132 6.28 13.32 -5.75
C ALA A 132 6.22 14.18 -7.03
N THR A 133 6.14 13.52 -8.20
CA THR A 133 6.15 14.19 -9.52
C THR A 133 4.78 14.75 -9.91
N GLY A 134 3.73 14.45 -9.14
CA GLY A 134 2.37 14.87 -9.41
C GLY A 134 2.11 16.34 -9.08
N ASP A 135 1.15 16.96 -9.77
CA ASP A 135 0.81 18.38 -9.67
C ASP A 135 0.09 18.78 -8.36
N THR A 136 -0.44 17.82 -7.60
CA THR A 136 -0.97 18.09 -6.25
C THR A 136 0.10 18.27 -5.18
N TYR A 137 1.35 17.98 -5.45
CA TYR A 137 2.47 18.26 -4.55
C TYR A 137 2.87 19.73 -4.61
N ASN A 138 2.05 20.61 -4.02
CA ASN A 138 2.27 22.04 -3.98
C ASN A 138 1.75 22.65 -2.68
N LEU A 139 2.11 23.92 -2.41
CA LEU A 139 1.75 24.61 -1.17
C LEU A 139 0.25 24.87 -1.03
N GLU A 140 -0.47 25.08 -2.13
CA GLU A 140 -1.93 25.28 -2.10
C GLU A 140 -2.64 24.02 -1.63
N THR A 141 -2.26 22.86 -2.14
CA THR A 141 -2.80 21.57 -1.70
C THR A 141 -2.42 21.28 -0.25
N CYS A 142 -1.21 21.68 0.21
CA CYS A 142 -0.82 21.56 1.62
C CYS A 142 -1.78 22.28 2.58
N GLU A 143 -2.41 23.36 2.16
CA GLU A 143 -3.34 24.12 2.99
C GLU A 143 -4.72 23.43 3.09
N ARG A 144 -5.04 22.59 2.11
CA ARG A 144 -6.31 21.84 2.06
C ARG A 144 -6.19 20.45 2.67
N ASP A 145 -5.03 19.80 2.54
CA ASP A 145 -4.77 18.47 3.12
C ASP A 145 -4.52 18.58 4.63
N PRO A 146 -5.47 18.15 5.48
CA PRO A 146 -5.32 18.30 6.94
C PRO A 146 -4.34 17.28 7.54
N VAL A 147 -3.99 16.22 6.83
CA VAL A 147 -3.17 15.11 7.34
C VAL A 147 -1.71 15.29 6.93
N LEU A 148 -1.43 15.32 5.63
CA LEU A 148 -0.07 15.40 5.12
C LEU A 148 0.41 16.84 4.96
N GLY A 149 -0.50 17.77 4.68
CA GLY A 149 -0.17 19.16 4.39
C GLY A 149 0.72 19.83 5.42
N PRO A 150 0.43 19.76 6.75
CA PRO A 150 1.27 20.39 7.77
C PRO A 150 2.71 19.87 7.81
N THR A 151 2.86 18.55 7.61
CA THR A 151 4.20 17.91 7.62
C THR A 151 4.92 18.19 6.31
N PHE A 152 4.25 18.01 5.18
CA PHE A 152 4.80 18.25 3.86
C PHE A 152 5.27 19.71 3.70
N LYS A 153 4.46 20.69 4.13
CA LYS A 153 4.83 22.11 4.09
C LYS A 153 6.14 22.40 4.82
N LYS A 154 6.33 21.81 6.01
CA LYS A 154 7.58 21.98 6.78
C LYS A 154 8.78 21.37 6.07
N VAL A 155 8.64 20.15 5.54
CA VAL A 155 9.73 19.45 4.87
C VAL A 155 10.04 20.10 3.53
N PHE A 156 9.01 20.42 2.73
CA PHE A 156 9.15 21.08 1.44
C PHE A 156 9.85 22.42 1.54
N LEU A 157 9.49 23.27 2.51
CA LEU A 157 10.10 24.57 2.72
C LEU A 157 11.56 24.48 3.21
N LYS A 158 11.93 23.37 3.85
CA LYS A 158 13.27 23.21 4.43
C LYS A 158 14.24 22.44 3.54
N TYR A 159 13.77 21.40 2.85
CA TYR A 159 14.63 20.42 2.19
C TYR A 159 14.29 20.17 0.71
N GLY A 160 13.17 20.71 0.20
CA GLY A 160 12.66 20.38 -1.13
C GLY A 160 11.91 19.05 -1.19
N LEU A 161 11.42 18.70 -2.38
CA LEU A 161 10.61 17.48 -2.60
C LEU A 161 11.41 16.17 -2.49
N GLU A 162 12.69 16.22 -2.84
CA GLU A 162 13.56 15.04 -2.96
C GLU A 162 13.82 14.30 -1.63
N SER A 163 13.50 14.93 -0.50
CA SER A 163 13.83 14.41 0.84
C SER A 163 12.94 13.24 1.30
N TYR A 164 11.81 12.96 0.65
CA TYR A 164 10.88 11.90 1.11
C TYR A 164 11.33 10.49 0.76
N LEU A 165 12.01 10.32 -0.37
CA LEU A 165 12.52 8.99 -0.78
C LEU A 165 13.71 8.53 0.06
N THR A 166 14.54 9.46 0.55
CA THR A 166 15.79 9.15 1.24
C THR A 166 15.63 8.43 2.59
N TYR A 167 14.43 8.40 3.16
CA TYR A 167 14.18 7.66 4.40
C TYR A 167 13.82 6.18 4.19
N TYR A 168 13.30 5.87 3.00
CA TYR A 168 12.76 4.55 2.68
C TYR A 168 13.69 3.72 1.79
N VAL A 169 14.46 4.39 0.92
CA VAL A 169 15.37 3.76 -0.05
C VAL A 169 16.77 4.29 0.19
N ASP A 170 17.77 3.43 0.22
CA ASP A 170 19.17 3.85 0.24
C ASP A 170 19.54 4.53 -1.09
N ASP A 171 20.47 5.50 -1.04
CA ASP A 171 20.90 6.24 -2.23
C ASP A 171 21.37 5.33 -3.38
N ALA A 172 21.93 4.18 -3.05
CA ALA A 172 22.41 3.21 -4.04
C ALA A 172 21.28 2.48 -4.79
N ASP A 173 20.09 2.36 -4.17
CA ASP A 173 18.92 1.68 -4.72
C ASP A 173 17.87 2.66 -5.26
N MET A 174 18.16 3.97 -5.21
CA MET A 174 17.27 5.04 -5.60
C MET A 174 17.07 5.07 -7.12
N ASP A 175 15.96 4.51 -7.58
CA ASP A 175 15.49 4.61 -8.96
C ASP A 175 14.00 4.95 -8.98
N GLU A 176 13.69 6.19 -9.34
CA GLU A 176 12.30 6.67 -9.47
C GLU A 176 11.51 5.98 -10.60
N ASN A 177 12.20 5.28 -11.50
CA ASN A 177 11.58 4.49 -12.55
C ASN A 177 11.35 3.04 -12.15
N ASN A 178 11.87 2.61 -11.00
CA ASN A 178 11.63 1.26 -10.49
C ASN A 178 10.15 1.11 -10.05
N PRO A 179 9.34 0.27 -10.71
CA PRO A 179 7.92 0.11 -10.38
C PRO A 179 7.69 -0.54 -9.01
N LEU A 180 8.70 -1.14 -8.41
CA LEU A 180 8.61 -1.70 -7.07
C LEU A 180 8.84 -0.65 -5.97
N ILE A 181 9.33 0.55 -6.34
CA ILE A 181 9.45 1.73 -5.48
C ILE A 181 8.34 2.73 -5.83
N CYS A 182 8.18 3.01 -7.12
CA CYS A 182 7.18 3.94 -7.68
C CYS A 182 6.13 3.16 -8.50
N PRO A 183 5.14 2.54 -7.88
CA PRO A 183 4.15 1.70 -8.58
C PRO A 183 3.39 2.41 -9.71
N ILE A 184 3.31 3.74 -9.70
CA ILE A 184 2.75 4.52 -10.79
C ILE A 184 3.46 4.26 -12.14
N LYS A 185 4.68 3.75 -12.14
CA LYS A 185 5.46 3.36 -13.33
C LYS A 185 5.24 1.90 -13.74
N GLY A 186 4.47 1.14 -12.95
CA GLY A 186 4.28 -0.29 -13.16
C GLY A 186 3.31 -0.64 -14.30
N ASP A 187 3.51 -1.82 -14.87
CA ASP A 187 2.57 -2.40 -15.84
C ASP A 187 1.59 -3.35 -15.12
N PHE A 188 0.36 -2.90 -14.96
CA PHE A 188 -0.73 -3.66 -14.35
C PHE A 188 -1.58 -4.45 -15.36
N THR A 189 -1.12 -4.63 -16.60
CA THR A 189 -1.80 -5.48 -17.60
C THR A 189 -1.97 -6.90 -17.01
N ASP A 190 -3.15 -7.50 -17.18
CA ASP A 190 -3.51 -8.82 -16.67
C ASP A 190 -3.48 -8.96 -15.13
N CYS A 191 -3.36 -7.86 -14.40
CA CYS A 191 -3.55 -7.86 -12.94
C CYS A 191 -5.02 -8.01 -12.55
N PRO A 192 -5.31 -8.46 -11.31
CA PRO A 192 -6.66 -8.52 -10.76
C PRO A 192 -7.28 -7.11 -10.68
N PRO A 193 -8.60 -7.02 -10.43
CA PRO A 193 -9.24 -5.72 -10.23
C PRO A 193 -8.57 -4.93 -9.11
N ILE A 194 -8.33 -3.64 -9.36
CA ILE A 194 -7.77 -2.71 -8.38
C ILE A 194 -8.81 -1.62 -8.10
N MET A 195 -9.04 -1.29 -6.85
CA MET A 195 -9.84 -0.14 -6.44
C MET A 195 -8.94 0.87 -5.74
N ILE A 196 -9.01 2.12 -6.15
CA ILE A 196 -8.33 3.23 -5.49
C ILE A 196 -9.39 4.19 -4.97
N HIS A 197 -9.29 4.55 -3.69
CA HIS A 197 -10.10 5.58 -3.06
C HIS A 197 -9.18 6.68 -2.56
N VAL A 198 -9.45 7.95 -2.90
CA VAL A 198 -8.62 9.10 -2.53
C VAL A 198 -9.49 10.33 -2.28
N GLY A 199 -9.11 11.17 -1.33
CA GLY A 199 -9.77 12.45 -1.07
C GLY A 199 -9.36 13.51 -2.12
N LYS A 200 -10.30 14.35 -2.53
CA LYS A 200 -10.09 15.40 -3.54
C LYS A 200 -9.10 16.49 -3.12
N ASP A 201 -8.94 16.69 -1.83
CA ASP A 201 -8.07 17.72 -1.25
C ASP A 201 -6.71 17.19 -0.77
N GLU A 202 -6.42 15.91 -1.07
CA GLU A 202 -5.19 15.25 -0.65
C GLU A 202 -3.99 15.56 -1.57
N LEU A 203 -2.80 15.64 -0.98
CA LEU A 203 -1.52 15.65 -1.71
C LEU A 203 -1.33 14.41 -2.59
N LEU A 204 -1.91 13.27 -2.18
CA LEU A 204 -1.81 12.00 -2.89
C LEU A 204 -2.82 11.85 -4.04
N LEU A 205 -3.61 12.89 -4.35
CA LEU A 205 -4.63 12.83 -5.40
C LEU A 205 -4.03 12.59 -6.78
N SER A 206 -3.05 13.40 -7.19
CA SER A 206 -2.52 13.33 -8.57
C SER A 206 -1.96 11.95 -8.91
N GLN A 207 -1.19 11.34 -8.02
CA GLN A 207 -0.65 10.00 -8.25
C GLN A 207 -1.73 8.92 -8.32
N SER A 208 -2.83 9.08 -7.57
CA SER A 208 -4.00 8.20 -7.66
C SER A 208 -4.73 8.35 -8.99
N VAL A 209 -4.80 9.57 -9.52
CA VAL A 209 -5.40 9.88 -10.83
C VAL A 209 -4.48 9.45 -11.98
N TYR A 210 -3.18 9.72 -11.89
CA TYR A 210 -2.21 9.35 -12.93
C TYR A 210 -1.94 7.85 -13.00
N ALA A 211 -2.20 7.12 -11.93
CA ALA A 211 -2.31 5.67 -12.02
C ALA A 211 -3.47 5.24 -12.95
N THR A 212 -4.44 6.11 -13.25
CA THR A 212 -5.64 5.79 -14.04
C THR A 212 -5.40 5.49 -15.53
N PRO A 213 -4.49 6.13 -16.31
CA PRO A 213 -4.26 5.77 -17.72
C PRO A 213 -3.55 4.41 -17.90
N LEU A 214 -2.81 3.96 -16.89
CA LEU A 214 -2.33 2.57 -16.81
C LEU A 214 -3.52 1.61 -16.63
N LEU A 215 -4.71 2.14 -16.29
CA LEU A 215 -5.91 1.49 -15.84
C LEU A 215 -6.85 1.06 -16.97
N GLU A 216 -6.69 1.57 -18.18
CA GLU A 216 -7.48 1.12 -19.33
C GLU A 216 -7.21 -0.34 -19.71
N ARG A 217 -6.08 -0.88 -19.24
CA ARG A 217 -5.66 -2.27 -19.49
C ARG A 217 -5.98 -3.24 -18.35
N CYS A 218 -6.38 -2.75 -17.19
CA CYS A 218 -6.89 -3.56 -16.09
C CYS A 218 -8.18 -2.96 -15.52
N LYS A 219 -8.97 -3.78 -14.83
CA LYS A 219 -10.28 -3.37 -14.27
C LYS A 219 -10.04 -2.52 -13.01
N ILE A 220 -9.68 -1.24 -13.19
CA ILE A 220 -9.51 -0.34 -12.04
C ILE A 220 -10.71 0.58 -11.88
N ARG A 221 -11.07 0.85 -10.63
CA ARG A 221 -12.07 1.82 -10.23
C ARG A 221 -11.42 2.86 -9.34
N LEU A 222 -11.52 4.12 -9.72
CA LEU A 222 -11.13 5.25 -8.91
C LEU A 222 -12.37 5.89 -8.28
N ALA A 223 -12.36 6.07 -6.96
CA ALA A 223 -13.33 6.85 -6.22
C ALA A 223 -12.64 8.08 -5.62
N VAL A 224 -13.11 9.27 -5.97
CA VAL A 224 -12.65 10.54 -5.40
C VAL A 224 -13.76 11.11 -4.54
N THR A 225 -13.46 11.42 -3.27
CA THR A 225 -14.44 11.95 -2.30
C THR A 225 -14.07 13.31 -1.75
#